data_417a7a8faeb50750d2b52c65bf177367
#
_entry.id   417a7a8faeb50750d2b52c65bf177367
#
_cell.length_a   1.000
_cell.length_b   1.000
_cell.length_c   1.000
_cell.angle_alpha   90.00
_cell.angle_beta   90.00
_cell.angle_gamma   90.00
#
_symmetry.space_group_name_H-M   'P 1'
#
loop_
_entity.id
_entity.type
_entity.pdbx_description
1 polymer ?
#
loop_
_entity_poly.entity_id
_entity_poly.type
_entity_poly.pdbx_seq_one_letter_code
_entity_poly.pdbx_strand_id
1 'polypeptide(L)' 'MEKQTLKVEGMSCEHCVKAVNNALGAITGVADINVTLENGMVSFSHDPALAPLETIKAVITEEGFAVAG' A
#
# COMPACT_ATOMS: atom_id res chain seq x y z
N MET A 1 -16.10 1.04 3.88
CA MET A 1 -14.64 0.92 3.71
C MET A 1 -13.96 2.11 4.36
N GLU A 2 -12.81 1.87 4.95
CA GLU A 2 -12.03 2.93 5.62
C GLU A 2 -10.91 3.38 4.71
N LYS A 3 -10.67 4.68 4.68
CA LYS A 3 -9.60 5.25 3.89
C LYS A 3 -8.37 5.45 4.78
N GLN A 4 -7.22 4.97 4.31
CA GLN A 4 -5.96 5.05 5.05
C GLN A 4 -4.86 5.59 4.14
N THR A 5 -3.87 6.21 4.75
CA THR A 5 -2.69 6.67 4.05
C THR A 5 -1.47 6.21 4.83
N LEU A 6 -0.56 5.56 4.14
CA LEU A 6 0.68 5.07 4.73
C LEU A 6 1.87 5.72 4.04
N LYS A 7 2.92 5.96 4.80
CA LYS A 7 4.18 6.40 4.23
C LYS A 7 5.05 5.17 4.00
N VAL A 8 5.49 4.97 2.77
CA VAL A 8 6.30 3.81 2.39
C VAL A 8 7.66 4.30 1.91
N GLU A 9 8.72 3.74 2.49
CA GLU A 9 10.08 4.07 2.14
C GLU A 9 10.63 3.03 1.16
N GLY A 10 11.54 3.45 0.30
CA GLY A 10 12.16 2.58 -0.70
C GLY A 10 11.53 2.64 -2.06
N MET A 11 10.47 3.41 -2.24
CA MET A 11 9.88 3.64 -3.55
C MET A 11 10.66 4.71 -4.29
N SER A 12 11.65 4.30 -5.05
CA SER A 12 12.55 5.23 -5.73
C SER A 12 12.32 5.33 -7.24
N CYS A 13 11.39 4.56 -7.79
CA CYS A 13 11.12 4.56 -9.23
C CYS A 13 9.70 4.08 -9.51
N GLU A 14 9.27 4.26 -10.76
CA GLU A 14 7.94 3.84 -11.19
C GLU A 14 7.68 2.34 -11.04
N HIS A 15 8.71 1.53 -11.19
CA HIS A 15 8.58 0.08 -11.00
C HIS A 15 8.17 -0.24 -9.56
N CYS A 16 8.72 0.51 -8.61
CA CYS A 16 8.35 0.33 -7.20
C CYS A 16 6.89 0.72 -6.97
N VAL A 17 6.45 1.81 -7.57
CA VAL A 17 5.05 2.25 -7.50
C VAL A 17 4.13 1.18 -8.04
N LYS A 18 4.46 0.62 -9.19
CA LYS A 18 3.67 -0.46 -9.80
C LYS A 18 3.63 -1.71 -8.95
N ALA A 19 4.77 -2.06 -8.34
CA ALA A 19 4.84 -3.23 -7.46
C ALA A 19 3.91 -3.08 -6.26
N VAL A 20 3.93 -1.92 -5.61
CA VAL A 20 3.04 -1.64 -4.48
C VAL A 20 1.58 -1.65 -4.92
N ASN A 21 1.29 -0.99 -6.03
CA ASN A 21 -0.07 -0.92 -6.55
C ASN A 21 -0.61 -2.32 -6.87
N ASN A 22 0.17 -3.15 -7.53
CA ASN A 22 -0.22 -4.53 -7.87
C ASN A 22 -0.39 -5.38 -6.61
N ALA A 23 0.52 -5.24 -5.66
CA ALA A 23 0.47 -6.00 -4.41
C ALA A 23 -0.81 -5.69 -3.63
N LEU A 24 -1.14 -4.42 -3.50
CA LEU A 24 -2.36 -3.99 -2.80
C LEU A 24 -3.61 -4.36 -3.59
N GLY A 25 -3.56 -4.24 -4.91
CA GLY A 25 -4.69 -4.59 -5.77
C GLY A 25 -5.05 -6.07 -5.74
N ALA A 26 -4.11 -6.92 -5.35
CA ALA A 26 -4.35 -8.35 -5.21
C ALA A 26 -5.03 -8.72 -3.88
N ILE A 27 -5.12 -7.78 -2.95
CA ILE A 27 -5.75 -8.04 -1.65
C ILE A 27 -7.24 -7.82 -1.76
N THR A 28 -8.03 -8.85 -1.43
CA THR A 28 -9.48 -8.72 -1.39
C THR A 28 -9.87 -7.75 -0.28
N GLY A 29 -10.68 -6.77 -0.60
CA GLY A 29 -11.12 -5.75 0.36
C GLY A 29 -10.35 -4.45 0.29
N VAL A 30 -9.43 -4.31 -0.66
CA VAL A 30 -8.70 -3.06 -0.90
C VAL A 30 -9.13 -2.45 -2.22
N ALA A 31 -9.37 -1.14 -2.22
CA ALA A 31 -9.81 -0.40 -3.41
C ALA A 31 -9.24 1.01 -3.37
N ASP A 32 -9.44 1.75 -4.45
CA ASP A 32 -9.05 3.17 -4.57
C ASP A 32 -7.58 3.42 -4.22
N ILE A 33 -6.69 2.56 -4.70
CA ILE A 33 -5.28 2.63 -4.42
C ILE A 33 -4.65 3.80 -5.17
N ASN A 34 -3.94 4.65 -4.44
CA ASN A 34 -3.25 5.80 -4.99
C ASN A 34 -1.84 5.85 -4.41
N VAL A 35 -0.85 5.76 -5.28
CA VAL A 35 0.56 5.78 -4.86
C VAL A 35 1.20 7.06 -5.39
N THR A 36 1.80 7.84 -4.50
CA THR A 36 2.49 9.07 -4.85
C THR A 36 3.99 8.89 -4.66
N LEU A 37 4.73 8.86 -5.77
CA LEU A 37 6.17 8.63 -5.74
C LEU A 37 6.92 9.77 -5.07
N GLU A 38 6.52 11.00 -5.31
CA GLU A 38 7.18 12.20 -4.80
C GLU A 38 7.42 12.18 -3.30
N ASN A 39 6.42 11.80 -2.54
CA ASN A 39 6.50 11.81 -1.08
C ASN A 39 6.39 10.42 -0.45
N GLY A 40 6.35 9.37 -1.27
CA GLY A 40 6.28 8.01 -0.80
C GLY A 40 4.98 7.65 -0.09
N MET A 41 3.91 8.35 -0.40
CA MET A 41 2.62 8.11 0.25
C MET A 41 1.76 7.13 -0.55
N VAL A 42 1.11 6.24 0.16
CA VAL A 42 0.18 5.27 -0.42
C VAL A 42 -1.16 5.44 0.27
N SER A 43 -2.17 5.83 -0.50
CA SER A 43 -3.55 5.96 0.00
C SER A 43 -4.39 4.84 -0.59
N PHE A 44 -5.31 4.33 0.19
CA PHE A 44 -6.22 3.28 -0.25
C PHE A 44 -7.44 3.25 0.64
N SER A 45 -8.50 2.58 0.15
CA SER A 45 -9.66 2.25 0.95
C SER A 45 -9.64 0.76 1.23
N HIS A 46 -9.97 0.35 2.43
CA HIS A 46 -9.98 -1.07 2.76
C HIS A 46 -11.15 -1.43 3.67
N ASP A 47 -11.55 -2.69 3.59
CA ASP A 47 -12.51 -3.26 4.52
C ASP A 47 -11.70 -3.96 5.62
N PRO A 48 -11.71 -3.45 6.86
CA PRO A 48 -10.89 -4.03 7.92
C PRO A 48 -11.23 -5.50 8.23
N ALA A 49 -12.42 -5.94 7.89
CA ALA A 49 -12.82 -7.33 8.09
C ALA A 49 -12.17 -8.28 7.09
N LEU A 50 -11.96 -7.80 5.85
CA LEU A 50 -11.36 -8.61 4.78
C LEU A 50 -9.87 -8.36 4.65
N ALA A 51 -9.45 -7.12 4.86
CA ALA A 51 -8.06 -6.69 4.68
C ALA A 51 -7.63 -5.81 5.85
N PRO A 52 -7.28 -6.40 7.00
CA PRO A 52 -6.79 -5.62 8.13
C PRO A 52 -5.54 -4.83 7.76
N LEU A 53 -5.35 -3.69 8.39
CA LEU A 53 -4.20 -2.83 8.10
C LEU A 53 -2.87 -3.57 8.28
N GLU A 54 -2.80 -4.46 9.24
CA GLU A 54 -1.60 -5.30 9.47
C GLU A 54 -1.25 -6.15 8.25
N THR A 55 -2.27 -6.72 7.60
CA THR A 55 -2.08 -7.52 6.40
C THR A 55 -1.54 -6.65 5.26
N ILE A 56 -2.09 -5.45 5.12
CA ILE A 56 -1.65 -4.52 4.08
C ILE A 56 -0.19 -4.13 4.30
N LYS A 57 0.17 -3.80 5.53
CA LYS A 57 1.55 -3.47 5.88
C LYS A 57 2.50 -4.65 5.62
N ALA A 58 2.07 -5.85 5.95
CA ALA A 58 2.87 -7.05 5.73
C ALA A 58 3.14 -7.28 4.24
N VAL A 59 2.12 -7.08 3.40
CA VAL A 59 2.27 -7.24 1.95
C VAL A 59 3.28 -6.24 1.41
N ILE A 60 3.21 -4.98 1.85
CA ILE A 60 4.15 -3.95 1.42
C ILE A 60 5.58 -4.31 1.85
N THR A 61 5.73 -4.79 3.07
CA THR A 61 7.04 -5.21 3.60
C THR A 61 7.60 -6.39 2.82
N GLU A 62 6.76 -7.33 2.44
CA GLU A 62 7.17 -8.49 1.64
C GLU A 62 7.68 -8.09 0.25
N GLU A 63 7.20 -6.98 -0.30
CA GLU A 63 7.68 -6.47 -1.58
C GLU A 63 9.04 -5.78 -1.46
N GLY A 64 9.59 -5.67 -0.27
CA GLY A 64 10.91 -5.10 -0.04
C GLY A 64 10.90 -3.64 0.36
N PHE A 65 9.74 -3.11 0.75
CA PHE A 65 9.60 -1.72 1.18
C PHE A 65 9.41 -1.64 2.69
N ALA A 66 9.66 -0.47 3.25
CA ALA A 66 9.44 -0.21 4.67
C ALA A 66 8.24 0.71 4.84
N VAL A 67 7.36 0.36 5.76
CA VAL A 67 6.20 1.20 6.10
C VAL A 67 6.58 2.06 7.31
N ALA A 68 6.54 3.36 7.14
CA ALA A 68 6.99 4.31 8.16
C ALA A 68 5.85 5.06 8.84
N GLY A 69 4.72 4.46 8.91
CA GLY A 69 3.66 5.18 9.60
C GLY A 69 2.37 4.45 9.74
#